data_66f545d405b757fe7095af0cce984651
#
_entry.id   66f545d405b757fe7095af0cce984651
#
_cell.length_a   1.000
_cell.length_b   1.000
_cell.length_c   1.000
_cell.angle_alpha   90.00
_cell.angle_beta   90.00
_cell.angle_gamma   90.00
#
_symmetry.space_group_name_H-M   'P 1'
#
loop_
_entity.id
_entity.type
_entity.pdbx_description
1 polymer ?
#
loop_
_entity_poly.entity_id
_entity_poly.type
_entity_poly.pdbx_seq_one_letter_code
_entity_poly.pdbx_strand_id
1 'polypeptide(L)'
;MNRDLDTTRDARGQTQDGGTARNIVLGIDIGGTFTDYVAYDKDAKTATAWKYFSNAEDPATGIFDGLKEFQQPDRVEKIRLGTTIATNAILERNGAVVGYIATKNFTDIPHIGRGDRKGIYDAFWVKPESLVNRKNCFGVSERISSEGDTLVDLDEKELRAIARQIRDQGDIEAIAVNFLFSYISPKHEKRAKEILEEEVPGMPIS
;
A
#
# COMPACT_ATOMS: atom_id res chain seq x y z
N MET A 1 -0.35 -51.37 -31.34
CA MET A 1 -1.74 -50.99 -31.52
C MET A 1 -1.79 -49.48 -31.44
N ASN A 2 -1.65 -48.85 -32.62
CA ASN A 2 -1.56 -47.38 -32.79
C ASN A 2 -2.90 -46.74 -32.47
N ARG A 3 -2.88 -45.62 -31.74
CA ARG A 3 -4.01 -44.70 -31.70
C ARG A 3 -3.53 -43.41 -32.41
N ASP A 4 -4.19 -43.19 -33.54
CA ASP A 4 -4.02 -42.02 -34.38
C ASP A 4 -4.43 -40.74 -33.64
N LEU A 5 -3.52 -39.74 -33.62
CA LEU A 5 -3.84 -38.38 -33.26
C LEU A 5 -4.42 -37.71 -34.50
N ASP A 6 -5.73 -37.48 -34.49
CA ASP A 6 -6.44 -36.73 -35.50
C ASP A 6 -6.15 -35.23 -35.32
N THR A 7 -5.16 -34.73 -36.10
CA THR A 7 -4.87 -33.29 -36.18
C THR A 7 -5.49 -32.73 -37.46
N THR A 8 -6.67 -32.13 -37.34
CA THR A 8 -7.24 -31.34 -38.42
C THR A 8 -6.43 -30.05 -38.64
N ARG A 9 -5.70 -29.97 -39.76
CA ARG A 9 -5.05 -28.75 -40.24
C ARG A 9 -6.01 -27.95 -41.11
N ASP A 10 -6.15 -26.64 -40.81
CA ASP A 10 -6.84 -25.72 -41.73
C ASP A 10 -5.97 -25.34 -42.94
N ALA A 11 -6.58 -24.71 -43.96
CA ALA A 11 -5.97 -24.38 -45.21
C ALA A 11 -4.82 -23.32 -45.14
N ARG A 12 -4.44 -22.85 -43.94
CA ARG A 12 -3.37 -21.87 -43.67
C ARG A 12 -2.23 -22.40 -42.82
N GLY A 13 -2.25 -23.66 -42.44
CA GLY A 13 -1.14 -24.29 -41.69
C GLY A 13 -0.92 -23.79 -40.26
N GLN A 14 -1.92 -23.15 -39.67
CA GLN A 14 -1.86 -22.74 -38.24
C GLN A 14 -2.49 -23.83 -37.39
N THR A 15 -1.73 -24.36 -36.43
CA THR A 15 -2.24 -25.19 -35.38
C THR A 15 -3.15 -24.32 -34.49
N GLN A 16 -4.45 -24.56 -34.51
CA GLN A 16 -5.33 -24.05 -33.46
C GLN A 16 -4.98 -24.77 -32.15
N ASP A 17 -4.24 -24.06 -31.30
CA ASP A 17 -4.11 -24.44 -29.91
C ASP A 17 -5.51 -24.31 -29.27
N GLY A 18 -6.11 -25.44 -28.89
CA GLY A 18 -7.45 -25.51 -28.28
C GLY A 18 -7.54 -24.91 -26.89
N GLY A 19 -6.74 -23.87 -26.62
CA GLY A 19 -6.75 -23.10 -25.39
C GLY A 19 -8.11 -22.40 -25.22
N THR A 20 -8.77 -22.65 -24.11
CA THR A 20 -10.01 -21.95 -23.71
C THR A 20 -9.78 -20.44 -23.81
N ALA A 21 -10.56 -19.76 -24.65
CA ALA A 21 -10.39 -18.31 -24.87
C ALA A 21 -10.54 -17.59 -23.52
N ARG A 22 -9.50 -16.83 -23.14
CA ARG A 22 -9.49 -16.02 -21.92
C ARG A 22 -10.27 -14.73 -22.17
N ASN A 23 -11.45 -14.63 -21.62
CA ASN A 23 -12.39 -13.52 -21.88
C ASN A 23 -13.09 -13.02 -20.60
N ILE A 24 -12.71 -13.52 -19.43
CA ILE A 24 -13.27 -13.10 -18.15
C ILE A 24 -12.35 -12.08 -17.48
N VAL A 25 -12.93 -10.95 -17.09
CA VAL A 25 -12.29 -9.99 -16.17
C VAL A 25 -12.86 -10.21 -14.77
N LEU A 26 -11.98 -10.51 -13.83
CA LEU A 26 -12.33 -10.72 -12.43
C LEU A 26 -11.99 -9.47 -11.62
N GLY A 27 -12.99 -8.86 -11.00
CA GLY A 27 -12.86 -7.80 -10.00
C GLY A 27 -12.93 -8.40 -8.60
N ILE A 28 -12.03 -7.99 -7.71
CA ILE A 28 -12.00 -8.40 -6.31
C ILE A 28 -11.87 -7.12 -5.48
N ASP A 29 -12.78 -6.88 -4.56
CA ASP A 29 -12.72 -5.76 -3.62
C ASP A 29 -12.66 -6.28 -2.19
N ILE A 30 -11.51 -6.03 -1.53
CA ILE A 30 -11.23 -6.53 -0.18
C ILE A 30 -11.69 -5.48 0.82
N GLY A 31 -12.83 -5.75 1.46
CA GLY A 31 -13.31 -4.98 2.62
C GLY A 31 -12.82 -5.56 3.95
N GLY A 32 -13.14 -4.89 5.04
CA GLY A 32 -12.77 -5.33 6.40
C GLY A 32 -13.47 -6.63 6.83
N THR A 33 -14.75 -6.81 6.46
CA THR A 33 -15.57 -7.96 6.87
C THR A 33 -15.81 -8.94 5.73
N PHE A 34 -16.02 -8.43 4.52
CA PHE A 34 -16.29 -9.22 3.32
C PHE A 34 -15.39 -8.80 2.18
N THR A 35 -15.04 -9.76 1.34
CA THR A 35 -14.43 -9.56 0.03
C THR A 35 -15.49 -9.81 -1.03
N ASP A 36 -15.69 -8.83 -1.89
CA ASP A 36 -16.65 -8.87 -2.99
C ASP A 36 -15.94 -9.31 -4.27
N TYR A 37 -16.56 -10.19 -5.04
CA TYR A 37 -16.05 -10.71 -6.30
C TYR A 37 -17.05 -10.45 -7.41
N VAL A 38 -16.54 -10.05 -8.57
CA VAL A 38 -17.33 -9.88 -9.79
C VAL A 38 -16.57 -10.47 -10.97
N ALA A 39 -17.11 -11.50 -11.60
CA ALA A 39 -16.61 -12.06 -12.84
C ALA A 39 -17.44 -11.52 -14.02
N TYR A 40 -16.82 -10.78 -14.92
CA TYR A 40 -17.45 -10.26 -16.13
C TYR A 40 -16.96 -11.03 -17.36
N ASP A 41 -17.89 -11.78 -17.98
CA ASP A 41 -17.65 -12.46 -19.25
C ASP A 41 -17.91 -11.48 -20.40
N LYS A 42 -16.84 -11.15 -21.17
CA LYS A 42 -16.89 -10.19 -22.26
C LYS A 42 -17.71 -10.69 -23.47
N ASP A 43 -17.71 -11.99 -23.69
CA ASP A 43 -18.40 -12.59 -24.84
C ASP A 43 -19.88 -12.72 -24.56
N ALA A 44 -20.24 -13.27 -23.39
CA ALA A 44 -21.63 -13.39 -22.96
C ALA A 44 -22.23 -12.06 -22.52
N LYS A 45 -21.38 -11.04 -22.24
CA LYS A 45 -21.78 -9.73 -21.67
C LYS A 45 -22.57 -9.88 -20.36
N THR A 46 -22.20 -10.86 -19.54
CA THR A 46 -22.83 -11.15 -18.26
C THR A 46 -21.86 -10.93 -17.12
N ALA A 47 -22.39 -10.55 -15.96
CA ALA A 47 -21.62 -10.44 -14.72
C ALA A 47 -22.19 -11.38 -13.67
N THR A 48 -21.32 -12.13 -13.00
CA THR A 48 -21.66 -12.95 -11.84
C THR A 48 -20.94 -12.34 -10.64
N ALA A 49 -21.65 -12.12 -9.54
CA ALA A 49 -21.10 -11.58 -8.32
C ALA A 49 -21.34 -12.57 -7.16
N TRP A 50 -20.34 -12.65 -6.27
CA TRP A 50 -20.44 -13.38 -5.00
C TRP A 50 -19.63 -12.67 -3.92
N LYS A 51 -19.78 -13.11 -2.70
CA LYS A 51 -19.18 -12.50 -1.52
C LYS A 51 -18.63 -13.59 -0.61
N TYR A 52 -17.46 -13.35 -0.05
CA TYR A 52 -16.82 -14.25 0.91
C TYR A 52 -16.35 -13.47 2.14
N PHE A 53 -16.20 -14.14 3.28
CA PHE A 53 -15.66 -13.48 4.47
C PHE A 53 -14.19 -13.11 4.27
N SER A 54 -13.84 -11.87 4.60
CA SER A 54 -12.44 -11.46 4.64
C SER A 54 -11.75 -12.12 5.83
N ASN A 55 -10.48 -12.50 5.64
CA ASN A 55 -9.60 -12.88 6.72
C ASN A 55 -8.72 -11.68 7.07
N ALA A 56 -8.96 -11.04 8.22
CA ALA A 56 -8.23 -9.85 8.65
C ALA A 56 -6.76 -10.15 8.99
N GLU A 57 -6.45 -11.39 9.46
CA GLU A 57 -5.10 -11.80 9.81
C GLU A 57 -4.28 -12.21 8.59
N ASP A 58 -4.94 -12.82 7.59
CA ASP A 58 -4.33 -13.23 6.32
C ASP A 58 -5.27 -12.94 5.15
N PRO A 59 -5.26 -11.71 4.62
CA PRO A 59 -6.10 -11.31 3.49
C PRO A 59 -5.88 -12.17 2.24
N ALA A 60 -4.66 -12.67 2.02
CA ALA A 60 -4.36 -13.50 0.86
C ALA A 60 -5.11 -14.83 0.90
N THR A 61 -5.08 -15.52 2.02
CA THR A 61 -5.86 -16.76 2.21
C THR A 61 -7.36 -16.52 2.04
N GLY A 62 -7.89 -15.40 2.59
CA GLY A 62 -9.30 -15.03 2.40
C GLY A 62 -9.67 -14.85 0.93
N ILE A 63 -8.80 -14.24 0.12
CA ILE A 63 -9.01 -14.10 -1.32
C ILE A 63 -9.05 -15.46 -2.02
N PHE A 64 -8.08 -16.34 -1.74
CA PHE A 64 -8.02 -17.64 -2.37
C PHE A 64 -9.22 -18.53 -2.00
N ASP A 65 -9.71 -18.44 -0.78
CA ASP A 65 -10.89 -19.20 -0.35
C ASP A 65 -12.15 -18.76 -1.11
N GLY A 66 -12.35 -17.45 -1.29
CA GLY A 66 -13.45 -16.95 -2.11
C GLY A 66 -13.32 -17.30 -3.59
N LEU A 67 -12.08 -17.42 -4.11
CA LEU A 67 -11.84 -17.83 -5.50
C LEU A 67 -12.15 -19.31 -5.76
N LYS A 68 -12.15 -20.17 -4.75
CA LYS A 68 -12.53 -21.58 -4.89
C LYS A 68 -13.97 -21.77 -5.37
N GLU A 69 -14.85 -20.80 -5.12
CA GLU A 69 -16.23 -20.82 -5.61
C GLU A 69 -16.33 -20.50 -7.11
N PHE A 70 -15.27 -19.91 -7.69
CA PHE A 70 -15.26 -19.56 -9.11
C PHE A 70 -14.88 -20.76 -9.98
N GLN A 71 -15.83 -21.20 -10.83
CA GLN A 71 -15.75 -22.45 -11.58
C GLN A 71 -14.93 -22.38 -12.88
N GLN A 72 -14.48 -21.19 -13.30
CA GLN A 72 -13.87 -20.97 -14.62
C GLN A 72 -12.52 -20.23 -14.56
N PRO A 73 -11.54 -20.64 -13.73
CA PRO A 73 -10.27 -19.92 -13.55
C PRO A 73 -9.46 -19.84 -14.85
N ASP A 74 -9.53 -20.87 -15.71
CA ASP A 74 -8.77 -20.92 -16.97
C ASP A 74 -9.22 -19.87 -18.00
N ARG A 75 -10.43 -19.34 -17.84
CA ARG A 75 -10.99 -18.29 -18.70
C ARG A 75 -10.64 -16.87 -18.22
N VAL A 76 -9.97 -16.72 -17.07
CA VAL A 76 -9.60 -15.41 -16.56
C VAL A 76 -8.49 -14.81 -17.40
N GLU A 77 -8.78 -13.66 -18.02
CA GLU A 77 -7.83 -12.85 -18.78
C GLU A 77 -7.11 -11.85 -17.87
N LYS A 78 -7.85 -11.26 -16.92
CA LYS A 78 -7.36 -10.17 -16.09
C LYS A 78 -8.03 -10.17 -14.72
N ILE A 79 -7.21 -9.91 -13.69
CA ILE A 79 -7.69 -9.66 -12.33
C ILE A 79 -7.50 -8.18 -12.01
N ARG A 80 -8.50 -7.56 -11.40
CA ARG A 80 -8.45 -6.21 -10.84
C ARG A 80 -8.73 -6.33 -9.35
N LEU A 81 -7.77 -5.88 -8.54
CA LEU A 81 -7.85 -5.91 -7.09
C LEU A 81 -8.03 -4.49 -6.56
N GLY A 82 -9.03 -4.30 -5.73
CA GLY A 82 -9.25 -3.12 -4.89
C GLY A 82 -9.18 -3.51 -3.41
N THR A 83 -8.85 -2.55 -2.55
CA THR A 83 -8.89 -2.77 -1.11
C THR A 83 -9.15 -1.46 -0.38
N THR A 84 -9.94 -1.52 0.69
CA THR A 84 -10.19 -0.43 1.62
C THR A 84 -9.48 -0.60 2.96
N ILE A 85 -8.62 -1.61 3.10
CA ILE A 85 -7.92 -1.94 4.36
C ILE A 85 -7.18 -0.73 4.93
N ALA A 86 -6.38 -0.04 4.09
CA ALA A 86 -5.65 1.14 4.54
C ALA A 86 -6.59 2.31 4.93
N THR A 87 -7.67 2.51 4.18
CA THR A 87 -8.68 3.53 4.50
C THR A 87 -9.35 3.22 5.84
N ASN A 88 -9.73 1.97 6.05
CA ASN A 88 -10.36 1.52 7.29
C ASN A 88 -9.41 1.67 8.48
N ALA A 89 -8.14 1.26 8.35
CA ALA A 89 -7.13 1.44 9.39
C ALA A 89 -6.97 2.91 9.81
N ILE A 90 -7.00 3.84 8.84
CA ILE A 90 -6.94 5.29 9.12
C ILE A 90 -8.20 5.77 9.84
N LEU A 91 -9.38 5.35 9.39
CA LEU A 91 -10.67 5.78 9.97
C LEU A 91 -10.87 5.23 11.39
N GLU A 92 -10.52 3.98 11.60
CA GLU A 92 -10.65 3.27 12.87
C GLU A 92 -9.49 3.54 13.84
N ARG A 93 -8.40 4.15 13.34
CA ARG A 93 -7.17 4.45 14.09
C ARG A 93 -6.54 3.21 14.75
N ASN A 94 -6.65 2.07 14.09
CA ASN A 94 -6.10 0.79 14.53
C ASN A 94 -4.85 0.36 13.75
N GLY A 95 -4.15 1.31 13.12
CA GLY A 95 -2.88 1.06 12.44
C GLY A 95 -1.70 0.93 13.40
N ALA A 96 -0.54 0.61 12.83
CA ALA A 96 0.73 0.51 13.53
C ALA A 96 1.12 1.80 14.27
N VAL A 97 1.86 1.67 15.35
CA VAL A 97 2.49 2.81 16.03
C VAL A 97 3.66 3.30 15.18
N VAL A 98 3.53 4.50 14.61
CA VAL A 98 4.47 5.04 13.63
C VAL A 98 5.46 6.00 14.26
N GLY A 99 6.77 5.81 13.96
CA GLY A 99 7.81 6.80 14.08
C GLY A 99 7.85 7.68 12.82
N TYR A 100 7.69 8.98 12.99
CA TYR A 100 7.69 9.94 11.89
C TYR A 100 9.02 10.71 11.86
N ILE A 101 9.78 10.56 10.78
CA ILE A 101 11.06 11.23 10.58
C ILE A 101 10.89 12.30 9.51
N ALA A 102 11.17 13.55 9.87
CA ALA A 102 11.00 14.69 8.98
C ALA A 102 12.27 15.55 8.93
N THR A 103 12.32 16.48 7.97
CA THR A 103 13.27 17.58 7.96
C THR A 103 13.24 18.30 9.31
N LYS A 104 14.39 18.56 9.91
CA LYS A 104 14.53 19.26 11.19
C LYS A 104 13.75 20.58 11.20
N ASN A 105 13.04 20.85 12.30
CA ASN A 105 12.11 21.97 12.49
C ASN A 105 10.77 21.86 11.70
N PHE A 106 10.50 20.71 11.04
CA PHE A 106 9.25 20.45 10.34
C PHE A 106 8.49 19.23 10.88
N THR A 107 8.87 18.74 12.04
CA THR A 107 8.23 17.62 12.75
C THR A 107 6.78 17.86 13.14
N ASP A 108 6.36 19.12 13.19
CA ASP A 108 5.00 19.53 13.57
C ASP A 108 3.97 19.50 12.43
N ILE A 109 4.41 19.25 11.19
CA ILE A 109 3.51 19.23 10.01
C ILE A 109 2.26 18.33 10.22
N PRO A 110 2.37 17.09 10.70
CA PRO A 110 1.20 16.24 10.94
C PRO A 110 0.24 16.82 11.99
N HIS A 111 0.76 17.61 12.91
CA HIS A 111 -0.01 18.23 14.00
C HIS A 111 -0.61 19.56 13.60
N ILE A 112 0.09 20.36 12.78
CA ILE A 112 -0.43 21.64 12.27
C ILE A 112 -1.48 21.39 11.21
N GLY A 113 -1.27 20.40 10.32
CA GLY A 113 -2.12 20.15 9.17
C GLY A 113 -2.19 21.39 8.27
N ARG A 114 -3.36 21.69 7.72
CA ARG A 114 -3.57 22.89 6.89
C ARG A 114 -3.83 24.16 7.71
N GLY A 115 -3.92 24.07 9.05
CA GLY A 115 -4.25 25.19 9.89
C GLY A 115 -5.70 25.68 9.77
N ASP A 116 -6.53 25.03 8.96
CA ASP A 116 -7.93 25.39 8.77
C ASP A 116 -8.77 24.99 9.99
N ARG A 117 -9.76 25.80 10.29
CA ARG A 117 -10.70 25.59 11.37
C ARG A 117 -12.11 25.56 10.78
N LYS A 118 -12.74 24.38 10.77
CA LYS A 118 -14.09 24.21 10.17
C LYS A 118 -15.19 24.98 10.89
N GLY A 119 -14.98 25.25 12.18
CA GLY A 119 -15.91 26.00 13.02
C GLY A 119 -15.24 27.20 13.66
N ILE A 120 -15.06 28.33 12.92
CA ILE A 120 -14.33 29.51 13.44
C ILE A 120 -15.02 30.08 14.69
N TYR A 121 -16.36 29.99 14.78
CA TYR A 121 -17.16 30.49 15.89
C TYR A 121 -17.63 29.41 16.87
N ASP A 122 -17.21 28.16 16.67
CA ASP A 122 -17.51 27.05 17.57
C ASP A 122 -16.45 26.99 18.68
N ALA A 123 -16.85 27.38 19.88
CA ALA A 123 -15.98 27.36 21.06
C ALA A 123 -15.61 25.94 21.52
N PHE A 124 -16.40 24.94 21.14
CA PHE A 124 -16.20 23.53 21.49
C PHE A 124 -15.48 22.74 20.37
N TRP A 125 -15.11 23.39 19.28
CA TRP A 125 -14.41 22.70 18.21
C TRP A 125 -13.07 22.17 18.67
N VAL A 126 -12.90 20.86 18.56
CA VAL A 126 -11.66 20.16 18.87
C VAL A 126 -10.99 19.75 17.57
N LYS A 127 -9.70 20.04 17.44
CA LYS A 127 -8.92 19.59 16.30
C LYS A 127 -8.84 18.06 16.30
N PRO A 128 -9.05 17.39 15.15
CA PRO A 128 -8.82 15.96 15.04
C PRO A 128 -7.39 15.59 15.48
N GLU A 129 -7.25 14.53 16.22
CA GLU A 129 -5.94 14.03 16.63
C GLU A 129 -5.10 13.65 15.43
N SER A 130 -3.79 13.88 15.52
CA SER A 130 -2.85 13.41 14.52
C SER A 130 -2.79 11.87 14.49
N LEU A 131 -2.46 11.31 13.31
CA LEU A 131 -2.21 9.86 13.17
C LEU A 131 -0.92 9.42 13.86
N VAL A 132 0.01 10.35 14.07
CA VAL A 132 1.28 10.10 14.74
C VAL A 132 1.32 10.85 16.06
N ASN A 133 1.75 10.19 17.13
CA ASN A 133 1.95 10.86 18.42
C ASN A 133 3.17 11.79 18.32
N ARG A 134 3.08 12.99 18.93
CA ARG A 134 4.17 13.98 18.94
C ARG A 134 5.49 13.43 19.51
N LYS A 135 5.43 12.54 20.49
CA LYS A 135 6.62 11.91 21.08
C LYS A 135 7.38 11.02 20.08
N ASN A 136 6.71 10.58 19.00
CA ASN A 136 7.25 9.73 17.97
C ASN A 136 7.62 10.52 16.69
N CYS A 137 7.71 11.86 16.78
CA CYS A 137 8.14 12.71 15.68
C CYS A 137 9.61 13.13 15.88
N PHE A 138 10.44 12.79 14.92
CA PHE A 138 11.90 13.00 14.96
C PHE A 138 12.31 13.92 13.80
N GLY A 139 13.23 14.85 14.08
CA GLY A 139 13.78 15.75 13.06
C GLY A 139 15.22 15.41 12.76
N VAL A 140 15.58 15.29 11.49
CA VAL A 140 16.96 15.11 11.04
C VAL A 140 17.43 16.29 10.19
N SER A 141 18.67 16.68 10.37
CA SER A 141 19.28 17.76 9.60
C SER A 141 19.48 17.32 8.16
N GLU A 142 18.73 17.91 7.26
CA GLU A 142 18.78 17.77 5.81
C GLU A 142 17.96 18.87 5.16
N ARG A 143 18.21 19.22 3.89
CA ARG A 143 17.35 20.15 3.15
C ARG A 143 17.51 20.00 1.65
N ILE A 144 16.42 19.82 0.94
CA ILE A 144 16.29 19.96 -0.51
C ILE A 144 15.54 21.28 -0.82
N SER A 145 15.94 21.99 -1.87
CA SER A 145 15.24 23.18 -2.36
C SER A 145 14.01 22.82 -3.20
N SER A 146 13.21 23.84 -3.53
CA SER A 146 12.08 23.71 -4.45
C SER A 146 12.51 23.34 -5.88
N GLU A 147 13.75 23.59 -6.24
CA GLU A 147 14.38 23.29 -7.53
C GLU A 147 15.03 21.89 -7.54
N GLY A 148 15.15 21.23 -6.38
CA GLY A 148 15.76 19.92 -6.23
C GLY A 148 17.23 19.93 -5.84
N ASP A 149 17.81 21.10 -5.59
CA ASP A 149 19.19 21.23 -5.15
C ASP A 149 19.33 20.85 -3.66
N THR A 150 20.51 20.35 -3.29
CA THR A 150 20.82 20.12 -1.89
C THR A 150 21.29 21.38 -1.23
N LEU A 151 20.53 21.89 -0.29
CA LEU A 151 20.92 23.01 0.56
C LEU A 151 21.66 22.55 1.81
N VAL A 152 21.27 21.41 2.36
CA VAL A 152 21.92 20.74 3.51
C VAL A 152 21.93 19.25 3.24
N ASP A 153 23.10 18.62 3.31
CA ASP A 153 23.23 17.18 3.19
C ASP A 153 22.57 16.46 4.37
N LEU A 154 22.14 15.22 4.13
CA LEU A 154 21.56 14.37 5.18
C LEU A 154 22.60 14.10 6.27
N ASP A 155 22.31 14.45 7.51
CA ASP A 155 23.14 14.07 8.65
C ASP A 155 22.88 12.60 9.01
N GLU A 156 23.69 11.72 8.41
CA GLU A 156 23.59 10.28 8.64
C GLU A 156 23.84 9.89 10.09
N LYS A 157 24.67 10.65 10.84
CA LYS A 157 24.94 10.36 12.26
C LYS A 157 23.73 10.66 13.13
N GLU A 158 23.08 11.80 12.88
CA GLU A 158 21.83 12.19 13.56
C GLU A 158 20.73 11.14 13.25
N LEU A 159 20.60 10.71 11.98
CA LEU A 159 19.63 9.70 11.57
C LEU A 159 19.88 8.35 12.26
N ARG A 160 21.13 7.88 12.32
CA ARG A 160 21.49 6.65 13.04
C ARG A 160 21.20 6.75 14.54
N ALA A 161 21.40 7.90 15.14
CA ALA A 161 21.03 8.13 16.54
C ALA A 161 19.50 8.04 16.76
N ILE A 162 18.71 8.63 15.86
CA ILE A 162 17.24 8.53 15.85
C ILE A 162 16.81 7.07 15.69
N ALA A 163 17.40 6.31 14.77
CA ALA A 163 17.09 4.91 14.56
C ALA A 163 17.30 4.07 15.83
N ARG A 164 18.41 4.30 16.54
CA ARG A 164 18.69 3.64 17.82
C ARG A 164 17.68 4.03 18.89
N GLN A 165 17.33 5.30 18.98
CA GLN A 165 16.29 5.77 19.90
C GLN A 165 14.94 5.09 19.63
N ILE A 166 14.53 4.95 18.35
CA ILE A 166 13.32 4.22 17.92
C ILE A 166 13.38 2.77 18.38
N ARG A 167 14.50 2.09 18.12
CA ARG A 167 14.70 0.70 18.54
C ARG A 167 14.63 0.53 20.06
N ASP A 168 15.29 1.41 20.80
CA ASP A 168 15.38 1.34 22.26
C ASP A 168 14.04 1.69 22.94
N GLN A 169 13.20 2.50 22.27
CA GLN A 169 11.85 2.84 22.72
C GLN A 169 10.90 1.63 22.66
N GLY A 170 11.03 0.78 21.63
CA GLY A 170 10.41 -0.55 21.55
C GLY A 170 8.90 -0.59 21.30
N ASP A 171 8.20 0.54 21.24
CA ASP A 171 6.76 0.64 20.96
C ASP A 171 6.45 1.10 19.52
N ILE A 172 7.45 1.45 18.73
CA ILE A 172 7.30 1.85 17.32
C ILE A 172 7.34 0.61 16.44
N GLU A 173 6.32 0.45 15.59
CA GLU A 173 6.11 -0.72 14.74
C GLU A 173 6.41 -0.45 13.25
N ALA A 174 6.45 0.82 12.85
CA ALA A 174 6.77 1.23 11.48
C ALA A 174 7.40 2.63 11.47
N ILE A 175 8.16 2.96 10.42
CA ILE A 175 8.76 4.28 10.24
C ILE A 175 8.23 4.91 8.95
N ALA A 176 7.80 6.17 9.05
CA ALA A 176 7.46 7.02 7.91
C ALA A 176 8.50 8.13 7.80
N VAL A 177 9.21 8.18 6.66
CA VAL A 177 10.16 9.26 6.32
C VAL A 177 9.46 10.25 5.42
N ASN A 178 9.52 11.53 5.75
CA ASN A 178 8.89 12.58 4.97
C ASN A 178 9.73 13.84 4.99
N PHE A 179 10.59 13.99 3.99
CA PHE A 179 11.45 15.16 3.85
C PHE A 179 10.83 16.20 2.92
N LEU A 180 11.16 17.46 3.17
CA LEU A 180 10.66 18.54 2.34
C LEU A 180 11.23 18.45 0.93
N PHE A 181 10.32 18.61 -0.07
CA PHE A 181 10.64 18.53 -1.50
C PHE A 181 11.19 17.17 -1.98
N SER A 182 10.97 16.09 -1.23
CA SER A 182 11.37 14.73 -1.65
C SER A 182 10.70 14.28 -2.96
N TYR A 183 9.53 14.79 -3.29
CA TYR A 183 8.85 14.57 -4.57
C TYR A 183 9.59 15.18 -5.77
N ILE A 184 10.45 16.19 -5.55
CA ILE A 184 11.36 16.77 -6.56
C ILE A 184 12.65 15.94 -6.61
N SER A 185 13.27 15.70 -5.44
CA SER A 185 14.52 14.95 -5.33
C SER A 185 14.47 13.96 -4.16
N PRO A 186 14.22 12.65 -4.42
CA PRO A 186 14.06 11.65 -3.38
C PRO A 186 15.37 11.12 -2.81
N LYS A 187 16.50 11.73 -3.12
CA LYS A 187 17.84 11.21 -2.78
C LYS A 187 18.04 11.02 -1.28
N HIS A 188 17.60 11.99 -0.45
CA HIS A 188 17.77 11.91 0.99
C HIS A 188 16.83 10.85 1.61
N GLU A 189 15.58 10.71 1.14
CA GLU A 189 14.66 9.67 1.62
C GLU A 189 15.17 8.27 1.24
N LYS A 190 15.69 8.08 0.02
CA LYS A 190 16.30 6.81 -0.39
C LYS A 190 17.48 6.45 0.50
N ARG A 191 18.38 7.43 0.73
CA ARG A 191 19.54 7.21 1.60
C ARG A 191 19.14 6.97 3.06
N ALA A 192 18.13 7.69 3.55
CA ALA A 192 17.59 7.49 4.88
C ALA A 192 17.01 6.09 5.05
N LYS A 193 16.29 5.59 4.04
CA LYS A 193 15.75 4.23 4.05
C LYS A 193 16.85 3.18 4.18
N GLU A 194 17.93 3.27 3.39
CA GLU A 194 19.07 2.35 3.47
C GLU A 194 19.66 2.30 4.90
N ILE A 195 19.89 3.48 5.49
CA ILE A 195 20.45 3.59 6.85
C ILE A 195 19.49 3.00 7.89
N LEU A 196 18.20 3.26 7.76
CA LEU A 196 17.20 2.74 8.68
C LEU A 196 17.06 1.22 8.56
N GLU A 197 17.12 0.64 7.35
CA GLU A 197 17.13 -0.80 7.13
C GLU A 197 18.34 -1.49 7.78
N GLU A 198 19.50 -0.80 7.82
CA GLU A 198 20.70 -1.27 8.53
C GLU A 198 20.53 -1.24 10.06
N GLU A 199 19.96 -0.16 10.62
CA GLU A 199 19.92 0.08 12.08
C GLU A 199 18.72 -0.61 12.77
N VAL A 200 17.60 -0.79 12.04
CA VAL A 200 16.36 -1.42 12.53
C VAL A 200 15.84 -2.46 11.54
N PRO A 201 16.59 -3.57 11.34
CA PRO A 201 16.25 -4.58 10.35
C PRO A 201 14.87 -5.21 10.63
N GLY A 202 14.08 -5.36 9.57
CA GLY A 202 12.74 -5.96 9.64
C GLY A 202 11.61 -4.98 10.00
N MET A 203 11.92 -3.73 10.35
CA MET A 203 10.90 -2.70 10.58
C MET A 203 10.39 -2.16 9.23
N PRO A 204 9.06 -2.08 9.01
CA PRO A 204 8.51 -1.46 7.81
C PRO A 204 8.90 0.01 7.70
N ILE A 205 9.45 0.42 6.53
CA ILE A 205 9.90 1.80 6.27
C ILE A 205 9.28 2.29 4.97
N SER A 206 8.57 3.40 5.03
CA SER A 206 7.92 4.07 3.90
C SER A 206 8.46 5.49 3.71
#